data_acb7016b546e2f425edd1258ee8c5ec3
#
_entry.id   acb7016b546e2f425edd1258ee8c5ec3
#
_cell.length_a   1.000
_cell.length_b   1.000
_cell.length_c   1.000
_cell.angle_alpha   90.00
_cell.angle_beta   90.00
_cell.angle_gamma   90.00
#
_symmetry.space_group_name_H-M   'P 1'
#
loop_
_entity.id
_entity.type
_entity.pdbx_description
1 polymer ?
#
loop_
_entity_poly.entity_id
_entity_poly.type
_entity_poly.pdbx_seq_one_letter_code
_entity_poly.pdbx_strand_id
1 'polypeptide(L)'
;ELFGGTWIGEYPTEEHSRYMVVRYGFSAMVMANDMEGLERNFNLLNCSPVEIMVTHNRDLFQDFQFTTKGNASQMLEEALGYAREHGLPKVYILIDEYDNFTNQLLTAYKDPLYESVTTGESFLRTFFKAIKAGIGEGSIRTCFCTGVLPVTMDDLTSGYNIAEILTLKPDFTEMLGFNHEEAAEYLRYVIRKY
;
A
#
# COMPACT_ATOMS: atom_id res chain seq x y z
N GLU A 1 -10.64 -8.77 20.92
CA GLU A 1 -10.69 -7.76 22.00
C GLU A 1 -10.50 -6.33 21.49
N LEU A 2 -9.60 -6.08 20.50
CA LEU A 2 -9.33 -4.74 19.96
C LEU A 2 -10.56 -4.07 19.34
N PHE A 3 -11.42 -4.82 18.71
CA PHE A 3 -12.63 -4.34 18.04
C PHE A 3 -13.92 -4.63 18.83
N GLY A 4 -13.79 -5.06 20.10
CA GLY A 4 -14.96 -5.28 20.96
C GLY A 4 -15.79 -4.02 21.12
N GLY A 5 -17.12 -4.12 20.96
CA GLY A 5 -18.04 -2.99 20.99
C GLY A 5 -18.09 -2.15 19.70
N THR A 6 -17.38 -2.57 18.63
CA THR A 6 -17.56 -2.00 17.29
C THR A 6 -18.41 -2.92 16.42
N TRP A 7 -19.05 -2.35 15.39
CA TRP A 7 -19.88 -3.14 14.46
C TRP A 7 -19.11 -4.33 13.87
N ILE A 8 -17.87 -4.12 13.40
CA ILE A 8 -17.05 -5.19 12.81
C ILE A 8 -16.62 -6.24 13.84
N GLY A 9 -16.50 -5.87 15.11
CA GLY A 9 -16.20 -6.79 16.19
C GLY A 9 -17.39 -7.71 16.54
N GLU A 10 -18.62 -7.19 16.40
CA GLU A 10 -19.86 -7.94 16.62
C GLU A 10 -20.27 -8.73 15.38
N TYR A 11 -19.95 -8.23 14.18
CA TYR A 11 -20.30 -8.84 12.89
C TYR A 11 -19.05 -9.06 12.02
N PRO A 12 -18.11 -9.94 12.43
CA PRO A 12 -16.90 -10.20 11.67
C PRO A 12 -17.25 -10.82 10.32
N THR A 13 -16.58 -10.33 9.26
CA THR A 13 -16.74 -10.91 7.93
C THR A 13 -15.99 -12.24 7.81
N GLU A 14 -16.33 -13.03 6.78
CA GLU A 14 -15.58 -14.25 6.46
C GLU A 14 -14.11 -14.00 6.10
N GLU A 15 -13.76 -12.76 5.74
CA GLU A 15 -12.41 -12.33 5.38
C GLU A 15 -11.49 -12.14 6.61
N HIS A 16 -12.05 -12.14 7.82
CA HIS A 16 -11.29 -11.91 9.05
C HIS A 16 -10.15 -12.91 9.23
N SER A 17 -8.94 -12.42 9.44
CA SER A 17 -7.71 -13.20 9.71
C SER A 17 -7.33 -14.22 8.64
N ARG A 18 -7.75 -14.03 7.38
CA ARG A 18 -7.46 -14.97 6.27
C ARG A 18 -6.24 -14.59 5.43
N TYR A 19 -5.65 -13.45 5.67
CA TYR A 19 -4.59 -12.92 4.82
C TYR A 19 -3.31 -12.63 5.58
N MET A 20 -2.19 -12.83 4.90
CA MET A 20 -0.93 -12.19 5.30
C MET A 20 -0.99 -10.72 4.88
N VAL A 21 -0.45 -9.81 5.68
CA VAL A 21 -0.54 -8.36 5.42
C VAL A 21 0.85 -7.77 5.20
N VAL A 22 1.01 -7.04 4.11
CA VAL A 22 2.17 -6.16 3.89
C VAL A 22 1.70 -4.73 3.92
N ARG A 23 2.34 -3.89 4.75
CA ARG A 23 2.01 -2.48 4.89
C ARG A 23 3.21 -1.62 4.49
N TYR A 24 3.02 -0.84 3.45
CA TYR A 24 3.98 0.18 2.98
C TYR A 24 3.52 1.58 3.41
N GLY A 25 4.47 2.42 3.85
CA GLY A 25 4.20 3.82 4.18
C GLY A 25 5.18 4.71 3.42
N PHE A 26 4.70 5.37 2.37
CA PHE A 26 5.55 6.18 1.50
C PHE A 26 5.87 7.56 2.09
N SER A 27 5.21 7.95 3.19
CA SER A 27 5.51 9.19 3.92
C SER A 27 6.95 9.28 4.44
N ALA A 28 7.55 8.14 4.76
CA ALA A 28 8.93 8.07 5.28
C ALA A 28 10.01 8.07 4.17
N MET A 29 9.63 8.26 2.91
CA MET A 29 10.55 8.27 1.77
C MET A 29 11.52 9.45 1.87
N VAL A 30 12.81 9.16 1.88
CA VAL A 30 13.86 10.17 1.87
C VAL A 30 14.17 10.58 0.43
N MET A 31 14.10 11.88 0.15
CA MET A 31 14.37 12.43 -1.17
C MET A 31 15.86 12.39 -1.51
N ALA A 32 16.17 12.27 -2.80
CA ALA A 32 17.52 12.37 -3.36
C ALA A 32 17.49 13.22 -4.64
N ASN A 33 18.64 13.69 -5.06
CA ASN A 33 18.76 14.61 -6.21
C ASN A 33 18.91 13.88 -7.56
N ASP A 34 18.97 12.56 -7.56
CA ASP A 34 19.12 11.72 -8.73
C ASP A 34 18.30 10.42 -8.61
N MET A 35 18.11 9.75 -9.74
CA MET A 35 17.33 8.51 -9.83
C MET A 35 17.91 7.36 -9.02
N GLU A 36 19.23 7.23 -9.01
CA GLU A 36 19.90 6.14 -8.26
C GLU A 36 19.69 6.30 -6.75
N GLY A 37 19.81 7.53 -6.24
CA GLY A 37 19.54 7.84 -4.84
C GLY A 37 18.08 7.63 -4.46
N LEU A 38 17.15 8.02 -5.33
CA LEU A 38 15.72 7.79 -5.13
C LEU A 38 15.39 6.30 -5.10
N GLU A 39 15.89 5.53 -6.05
CA GLU A 39 15.69 4.09 -6.11
C GLU A 39 16.28 3.39 -4.89
N ARG A 40 17.50 3.75 -4.49
CA ARG A 40 18.13 3.23 -3.28
C ARG A 40 17.30 3.51 -2.03
N ASN A 41 16.82 4.74 -1.86
CA ASN A 41 16.02 5.13 -0.70
C ASN A 41 14.64 4.44 -0.71
N PHE A 42 14.03 4.31 -1.88
CA PHE A 42 12.80 3.55 -2.06
C PHE A 42 12.98 2.08 -1.64
N ASN A 43 14.03 1.44 -2.11
CA ASN A 43 14.31 0.05 -1.77
C ASN A 43 14.62 -0.14 -0.28
N LEU A 44 15.41 0.77 0.32
CA LEU A 44 15.69 0.73 1.77
C LEU A 44 14.41 0.79 2.61
N LEU A 45 13.45 1.60 2.20
CA LEU A 45 12.17 1.74 2.89
C LEU A 45 11.27 0.49 2.68
N ASN A 46 11.22 -0.03 1.47
CA ASN A 46 10.18 -0.96 1.05
C ASN A 46 10.60 -2.44 1.06
N CYS A 47 11.86 -2.78 1.33
CA CYS A 47 12.28 -4.16 1.60
C CYS A 47 11.76 -4.65 2.97
N SER A 48 11.86 -3.82 4.00
CA SER A 48 11.50 -4.16 5.37
C SER A 48 10.04 -4.65 5.56
N PRO A 49 9.00 -4.05 4.95
CA PRO A 49 7.63 -4.55 5.05
C PRO A 49 7.45 -6.01 4.62
N VAL A 50 8.15 -6.43 3.57
CA VAL A 50 8.09 -7.82 3.09
C VAL A 50 8.82 -8.76 4.05
N GLU A 51 9.99 -8.34 4.56
CA GLU A 51 10.73 -9.10 5.58
C GLU A 51 9.90 -9.27 6.87
N ILE A 52 9.20 -8.22 7.29
CA ILE A 52 8.31 -8.25 8.46
C ILE A 52 7.17 -9.25 8.21
N MET A 53 6.53 -9.22 7.05
CA MET A 53 5.46 -10.16 6.70
C MET A 53 5.94 -11.61 6.76
N VAL A 54 7.09 -11.92 6.16
CA VAL A 54 7.71 -13.26 6.20
C VAL A 54 8.06 -13.65 7.63
N THR A 55 8.62 -12.72 8.43
CA THR A 55 9.01 -12.99 9.82
C THR A 55 7.80 -13.25 10.71
N HIS A 56 6.72 -12.47 10.57
CA HIS A 56 5.48 -12.69 11.33
C HIS A 56 4.77 -14.00 10.98
N ASN A 57 4.99 -14.50 9.77
CA ASN A 57 4.41 -15.75 9.29
C ASN A 57 5.49 -16.85 9.17
N ARG A 58 6.49 -16.84 10.05
CA ARG A 58 7.66 -17.72 9.95
C ARG A 58 7.28 -19.20 9.90
N ASP A 59 6.24 -19.59 10.61
CA ASP A 59 5.74 -20.98 10.60
C ASP A 59 5.26 -21.43 9.20
N LEU A 60 4.82 -20.49 8.37
CA LEU A 60 4.42 -20.74 6.97
C LEU A 60 5.60 -20.67 6.01
N PHE A 61 6.64 -19.90 6.34
CA PHE A 61 7.85 -19.66 5.54
C PHE A 61 9.08 -20.42 6.09
N GLN A 62 8.92 -21.65 6.54
CA GLN A 62 9.95 -22.38 7.31
C GLN A 62 11.31 -22.45 6.60
N ASP A 63 11.31 -22.81 5.32
CA ASP A 63 12.52 -22.99 4.51
C ASP A 63 12.80 -21.81 3.57
N PHE A 64 11.99 -20.75 3.67
CA PHE A 64 12.14 -19.59 2.80
C PHE A 64 13.31 -18.71 3.25
N GLN A 65 14.12 -18.31 2.28
CA GLN A 65 15.16 -17.29 2.41
C GLN A 65 15.16 -16.42 1.17
N PHE A 66 15.26 -15.11 1.35
CA PHE A 66 15.43 -14.19 0.22
C PHE A 66 16.76 -14.45 -0.48
N THR A 67 16.73 -14.66 -1.78
CA THR A 67 17.92 -14.73 -2.64
C THR A 67 18.35 -13.33 -3.06
N THR A 68 17.41 -12.43 -3.26
CA THR A 68 17.64 -11.01 -3.53
C THR A 68 17.60 -10.20 -2.24
N LYS A 69 18.50 -9.23 -2.15
CA LYS A 69 18.51 -8.24 -1.05
C LYS A 69 18.58 -6.84 -1.62
N GLY A 70 17.86 -5.92 -0.98
CA GLY A 70 17.93 -4.50 -1.34
C GLY A 70 17.18 -4.13 -2.63
N ASN A 71 16.26 -4.98 -3.12
CA ASN A 71 15.30 -4.64 -4.18
C ASN A 71 13.89 -5.04 -3.76
N ALA A 72 13.07 -4.04 -3.47
CA ALA A 72 11.73 -4.25 -2.90
C ALA A 72 10.79 -5.03 -3.81
N SER A 73 10.84 -4.78 -5.13
CA SER A 73 10.01 -5.48 -6.11
C SER A 73 10.36 -6.96 -6.17
N GLN A 74 11.64 -7.28 -6.30
CA GLN A 74 12.12 -8.67 -6.39
C GLN A 74 11.87 -9.43 -5.08
N MET A 75 12.10 -8.81 -3.92
CA MET A 75 11.81 -9.45 -2.63
C MET A 75 10.32 -9.75 -2.47
N LEU A 76 9.45 -8.84 -2.91
CA LEU A 76 8.01 -9.10 -2.94
C LEU A 76 7.67 -10.27 -3.86
N GLU A 77 8.21 -10.30 -5.08
CA GLU A 77 7.99 -11.38 -6.05
C GLU A 77 8.47 -12.74 -5.51
N GLU A 78 9.65 -12.81 -4.87
CA GLU A 78 10.17 -14.03 -4.25
C GLU A 78 9.23 -14.57 -3.16
N ALA A 79 8.77 -13.68 -2.25
CA ALA A 79 7.87 -14.08 -1.17
C ALA A 79 6.49 -14.52 -1.71
N LEU A 80 5.95 -13.82 -2.72
CA LEU A 80 4.69 -14.20 -3.38
C LEU A 80 4.80 -15.51 -4.17
N GLY A 81 5.92 -15.72 -4.85
CA GLY A 81 6.21 -16.97 -5.57
C GLY A 81 6.24 -18.16 -4.62
N TYR A 82 6.99 -18.05 -3.53
CA TYR A 82 7.02 -19.08 -2.50
C TYR A 82 5.63 -19.34 -1.90
N ALA A 83 4.90 -18.30 -1.55
CA ALA A 83 3.55 -18.44 -0.99
C ALA A 83 2.60 -19.17 -1.94
N ARG A 84 2.67 -18.88 -3.23
CA ARG A 84 1.87 -19.55 -4.27
C ARG A 84 2.24 -21.01 -4.42
N GLU A 85 3.54 -21.33 -4.50
CA GLU A 85 4.04 -22.70 -4.67
C GLU A 85 3.65 -23.61 -3.50
N HIS A 86 3.58 -23.04 -2.30
CA HIS A 86 3.24 -23.79 -1.07
C HIS A 86 1.78 -23.67 -0.66
N GLY A 87 0.93 -23.02 -1.46
CA GLY A 87 -0.51 -22.85 -1.17
C GLY A 87 -0.79 -22.06 0.11
N LEU A 88 0.08 -21.08 0.45
CA LEU A 88 -0.07 -20.25 1.63
C LEU A 88 -1.24 -19.26 1.48
N PRO A 89 -1.70 -18.64 2.58
CA PRO A 89 -2.71 -17.58 2.52
C PRO A 89 -2.27 -16.46 1.57
N LYS A 90 -3.24 -15.87 0.87
CA LYS A 90 -2.97 -14.72 0.00
C LYS A 90 -2.51 -13.52 0.79
N VAL A 91 -1.80 -12.62 0.11
CA VAL A 91 -1.34 -11.36 0.70
C VAL A 91 -2.37 -10.25 0.47
N TYR A 92 -2.60 -9.43 1.49
CA TYR A 92 -3.31 -8.16 1.42
C TYR A 92 -2.28 -7.03 1.52
N ILE A 93 -2.23 -6.15 0.52
CA ILE A 93 -1.28 -5.03 0.51
C ILE A 93 -1.99 -3.75 0.91
N LEU A 94 -1.40 -3.02 1.85
CA LEU A 94 -1.80 -1.68 2.26
C LEU A 94 -0.67 -0.71 1.89
N ILE A 95 -0.99 0.35 1.14
CA ILE A 95 -0.05 1.41 0.82
C ILE A 95 -0.62 2.73 1.34
N ASP A 96 0.07 3.31 2.32
CA ASP A 96 -0.30 4.58 2.91
C ASP A 96 0.50 5.72 2.29
N GLU A 97 -0.17 6.83 1.98
CA GLU A 97 0.40 8.03 1.35
C GLU A 97 1.17 7.73 0.05
N TYR A 98 0.58 6.91 -0.84
CA TYR A 98 1.22 6.47 -2.08
C TYR A 98 1.71 7.63 -2.98
N ASP A 99 1.07 8.78 -2.88
CA ASP A 99 1.34 9.99 -3.66
C ASP A 99 2.32 10.98 -3.00
N ASN A 100 2.65 10.79 -1.72
CA ASN A 100 3.51 11.74 -0.99
C ASN A 100 4.89 11.89 -1.66
N PHE A 101 5.52 10.78 -2.00
CA PHE A 101 6.81 10.77 -2.67
C PHE A 101 6.79 11.52 -4.01
N THR A 102 5.81 11.25 -4.85
CA THR A 102 5.67 11.88 -6.16
C THR A 102 5.25 13.35 -6.06
N ASN A 103 4.42 13.71 -5.09
CA ASN A 103 4.08 15.10 -4.79
C ASN A 103 5.31 15.91 -4.33
N GLN A 104 6.21 15.29 -3.55
CA GLN A 104 7.47 15.94 -3.18
C GLN A 104 8.38 16.16 -4.40
N LEU A 105 8.43 15.22 -5.34
CA LEU A 105 9.16 15.40 -6.60
C LEU A 105 8.60 16.56 -7.42
N LEU A 106 7.30 16.66 -7.59
CA LEU A 106 6.65 17.77 -8.31
C LEU A 106 6.95 19.12 -7.69
N THR A 107 6.94 19.21 -6.35
CA THR A 107 7.14 20.48 -5.65
C THR A 107 8.60 20.90 -5.55
N ALA A 108 9.54 19.97 -5.39
CA ALA A 108 10.93 20.26 -5.10
C ALA A 108 11.82 20.33 -6.35
N TYR A 109 11.59 19.51 -7.35
CA TYR A 109 12.57 19.23 -8.41
C TYR A 109 12.10 19.52 -9.84
N LYS A 110 10.89 19.99 -10.03
CA LYS A 110 10.31 20.29 -11.36
C LYS A 110 10.55 19.22 -12.44
N ASP A 111 9.48 18.72 -12.96
CA ASP A 111 9.29 17.89 -14.16
C ASP A 111 10.30 16.76 -14.54
N PRO A 112 11.62 16.94 -14.76
CA PRO A 112 12.44 15.87 -15.34
C PRO A 112 12.60 14.64 -14.45
N LEU A 113 12.76 14.83 -13.14
CA LEU A 113 12.93 13.71 -12.21
C LEU A 113 11.58 13.03 -11.94
N TYR A 114 10.50 13.79 -11.84
CA TYR A 114 9.15 13.28 -11.76
C TYR A 114 8.81 12.44 -12.99
N GLU A 115 9.04 12.97 -14.19
CA GLU A 115 8.86 12.21 -15.44
C GLU A 115 9.65 10.91 -15.44
N SER A 116 10.92 10.94 -15.02
CA SER A 116 11.78 9.75 -14.97
C SER A 116 11.27 8.69 -14.01
N VAL A 117 10.59 9.07 -12.91
CA VAL A 117 10.00 8.14 -11.94
C VAL A 117 8.66 7.60 -12.41
N THR A 118 7.83 8.40 -13.07
CA THR A 118 6.47 8.04 -13.46
C THR A 118 6.36 7.47 -14.87
N THR A 119 7.36 7.69 -15.74
CA THR A 119 7.38 7.20 -17.12
C THR A 119 8.45 6.12 -17.33
N GLY A 120 8.40 5.44 -18.46
CA GLY A 120 9.40 4.43 -18.83
C GLY A 120 9.46 3.23 -17.88
N GLU A 121 10.64 2.64 -17.74
CA GLU A 121 10.93 1.54 -16.82
C GLU A 121 11.59 2.11 -15.53
N SER A 122 10.79 2.65 -14.64
CA SER A 122 11.25 3.16 -13.35
C SER A 122 11.08 2.12 -12.24
N PHE A 123 11.82 2.29 -11.13
CA PHE A 123 11.70 1.43 -9.94
C PHE A 123 10.27 1.43 -9.38
N LEU A 124 9.60 2.59 -9.40
CA LEU A 124 8.23 2.74 -8.89
C LEU A 124 7.24 1.98 -9.77
N ARG A 125 7.35 2.10 -11.08
CA ARG A 125 6.52 1.33 -12.02
C ARG A 125 6.78 -0.17 -11.94
N THR A 126 8.04 -0.58 -11.79
CA THR A 126 8.42 -1.98 -11.59
C THR A 126 7.78 -2.53 -10.32
N PHE A 127 7.78 -1.76 -9.23
CA PHE A 127 7.12 -2.13 -7.99
C PHE A 127 5.61 -2.33 -8.17
N PHE A 128 4.91 -1.41 -8.81
CA PHE A 128 3.48 -1.56 -9.08
C PHE A 128 3.17 -2.67 -10.09
N LYS A 129 4.06 -2.92 -11.06
CA LYS A 129 3.95 -4.09 -11.95
C LYS A 129 4.04 -5.42 -11.18
N ALA A 130 4.94 -5.52 -10.19
CA ALA A 130 5.05 -6.70 -9.33
C ALA A 130 3.74 -6.94 -8.53
N ILE A 131 3.14 -5.88 -7.98
CA ILE A 131 1.83 -5.97 -7.31
C ILE A 131 0.74 -6.42 -8.29
N LYS A 132 0.68 -5.82 -9.47
CA LYS A 132 -0.29 -6.19 -10.52
C LYS A 132 -0.15 -7.64 -10.94
N ALA A 133 1.07 -8.11 -11.14
CA ALA A 133 1.35 -9.50 -11.47
C ALA A 133 0.87 -10.43 -10.34
N GLY A 134 1.19 -10.13 -9.08
CA GLY A 134 0.74 -10.90 -7.92
C GLY A 134 -0.78 -10.97 -7.78
N ILE A 135 -1.51 -9.91 -8.14
CA ILE A 135 -2.98 -9.92 -8.20
C ILE A 135 -3.47 -10.84 -9.32
N GLY A 136 -2.89 -10.71 -10.52
CA GLY A 136 -3.24 -11.53 -11.69
C GLY A 136 -2.96 -13.02 -11.49
N GLU A 137 -1.90 -13.36 -10.78
CA GLU A 137 -1.50 -14.72 -10.43
C GLU A 137 -2.26 -15.29 -9.21
N GLY A 138 -3.02 -14.46 -8.51
CA GLY A 138 -3.82 -14.83 -7.35
C GLY A 138 -3.04 -14.96 -6.03
N SER A 139 -1.78 -14.55 -5.97
CA SER A 139 -0.96 -14.50 -4.74
C SER A 139 -1.34 -13.30 -3.86
N ILE A 140 -1.76 -12.18 -4.47
CA ILE A 140 -2.30 -11.02 -3.79
C ILE A 140 -3.83 -11.05 -3.90
N ARG A 141 -4.53 -10.87 -2.77
CA ARG A 141 -6.00 -10.74 -2.73
C ARG A 141 -6.44 -9.39 -3.24
N THR A 142 -5.81 -8.33 -2.74
CA THR A 142 -6.07 -6.95 -3.13
C THR A 142 -4.93 -6.05 -2.66
N CYS A 143 -4.86 -4.86 -3.23
CA CYS A 143 -4.02 -3.76 -2.79
C CYS A 143 -4.91 -2.55 -2.51
N PHE A 144 -4.87 -2.04 -1.28
CA PHE A 144 -5.58 -0.84 -0.87
C PHE A 144 -4.59 0.30 -0.67
N CYS A 145 -4.80 1.39 -1.41
CA CYS A 145 -3.91 2.56 -1.37
C CYS A 145 -4.66 3.77 -0.80
N THR A 146 -4.03 4.50 0.11
CA THR A 146 -4.49 5.81 0.57
C THR A 146 -3.52 6.90 0.11
N GLY A 147 -4.06 8.09 -0.13
CA GLY A 147 -3.29 9.26 -0.57
C GLY A 147 -4.17 10.50 -0.62
N VAL A 148 -3.57 11.64 -0.91
CA VAL A 148 -4.26 12.95 -0.96
C VAL A 148 -4.75 13.28 -2.36
N LEU A 149 -3.94 12.98 -3.39
CA LEU A 149 -4.23 13.31 -4.78
C LEU A 149 -4.09 12.09 -5.70
N PRO A 150 -5.07 11.83 -6.58
CA PRO A 150 -5.02 10.68 -7.50
C PRO A 150 -4.05 10.89 -8.70
N VAL A 151 -3.45 12.06 -8.86
CA VAL A 151 -2.64 12.45 -10.04
C VAL A 151 -1.54 11.43 -10.36
N THR A 152 -0.84 10.96 -9.34
CA THR A 152 0.23 9.98 -9.51
C THR A 152 -0.24 8.64 -10.04
N MET A 153 -1.46 8.23 -9.68
CA MET A 153 -2.01 6.96 -10.18
C MET A 153 -2.31 7.04 -11.68
N ASP A 154 -2.75 8.18 -12.18
CA ASP A 154 -2.99 8.38 -13.61
C ASP A 154 -1.69 8.27 -14.42
N ASP A 155 -0.60 8.85 -13.93
CA ASP A 155 0.72 8.77 -14.56
C ASP A 155 1.33 7.36 -14.47
N LEU A 156 1.07 6.64 -13.38
CA LEU A 156 1.48 5.25 -13.19
C LEU A 156 0.59 4.23 -13.91
N THR A 157 -0.60 4.63 -14.38
CA THR A 157 -1.66 3.71 -14.86
C THR A 157 -1.28 2.86 -16.05
N SER A 158 -0.30 3.24 -16.86
CA SER A 158 0.19 2.34 -17.91
C SER A 158 0.83 1.07 -17.35
N GLY A 159 1.29 1.09 -16.09
CA GLY A 159 1.82 -0.07 -15.34
C GLY A 159 0.82 -0.70 -14.36
N TYR A 160 -0.18 0.08 -13.88
CA TYR A 160 -1.13 -0.33 -12.84
C TYR A 160 -2.58 0.03 -13.18
N ASN A 161 -3.03 -0.30 -14.37
CA ASN A 161 -4.37 0.00 -14.91
C ASN A 161 -5.52 -0.85 -14.31
N ILE A 162 -5.30 -1.47 -13.15
CA ILE A 162 -6.28 -2.25 -12.40
C ILE A 162 -6.84 -1.50 -11.19
N ALA A 163 -6.33 -0.29 -10.93
CA ALA A 163 -6.77 0.53 -9.81
C ALA A 163 -8.21 1.04 -10.01
N GLU A 164 -8.98 0.99 -8.95
CA GLU A 164 -10.33 1.55 -8.88
C GLU A 164 -10.34 2.70 -7.85
N ILE A 165 -10.71 3.90 -8.30
CA ILE A 165 -10.79 5.08 -7.43
C ILE A 165 -12.12 5.05 -6.67
N LEU A 166 -12.05 4.92 -5.34
CA LEU A 166 -13.22 4.82 -4.46
C LEU A 166 -13.68 6.16 -3.89
N THR A 167 -12.82 7.18 -3.91
CA THR A 167 -12.99 8.46 -3.20
C THR A 167 -14.32 9.17 -3.44
N LEU A 168 -14.87 9.07 -4.64
CA LEU A 168 -16.13 9.74 -5.01
C LEU A 168 -17.29 8.76 -5.25
N LYS A 169 -17.11 7.48 -4.88
CA LYS A 169 -18.19 6.50 -5.04
C LYS A 169 -19.19 6.61 -3.89
N PRO A 170 -20.49 6.68 -4.17
CA PRO A 170 -21.53 6.81 -3.14
C PRO A 170 -21.46 5.74 -2.05
N ASP A 171 -21.13 4.51 -2.42
CA ASP A 171 -21.06 3.36 -1.50
C ASP A 171 -19.94 3.49 -0.44
N PHE A 172 -18.99 4.41 -0.64
CA PHE A 172 -17.85 4.64 0.24
C PHE A 172 -17.87 6.00 0.94
N THR A 173 -18.99 6.74 0.87
CA THR A 173 -19.11 8.10 1.42
C THR A 173 -18.89 8.16 2.94
N GLU A 174 -19.25 7.11 3.64
CA GLU A 174 -19.14 7.00 5.11
C GLU A 174 -17.95 6.14 5.56
N MET A 175 -17.06 5.77 4.63
CA MET A 175 -15.91 4.93 4.93
C MET A 175 -14.87 5.65 5.80
N LEU A 176 -14.70 6.96 5.62
CA LEU A 176 -13.74 7.79 6.34
C LEU A 176 -14.37 9.15 6.69
N GLY A 177 -13.99 9.67 7.86
CA GLY A 177 -14.47 10.97 8.34
C GLY A 177 -15.76 10.88 9.13
N PHE A 178 -16.50 11.99 9.18
CA PHE A 178 -17.78 12.10 9.88
C PHE A 178 -18.87 12.54 8.90
N ASN A 179 -20.03 11.94 8.98
CA ASN A 179 -21.19 12.45 8.29
C ASN A 179 -21.75 13.68 9.02
N HIS A 180 -22.72 14.37 8.41
CA HIS A 180 -23.31 15.60 8.97
C HIS A 180 -23.96 15.40 10.34
N GLU A 181 -24.60 14.26 10.57
CA GLU A 181 -25.31 13.97 11.82
C GLU A 181 -24.32 13.72 12.95
N GLU A 182 -23.28 12.91 12.69
CA GLU A 182 -22.19 12.62 13.63
C GLU A 182 -21.42 13.89 14.01
N ALA A 183 -21.09 14.73 13.03
CA ALA A 183 -20.43 16.01 13.29
C ALA A 183 -21.31 16.95 14.13
N ALA A 184 -22.62 17.04 13.83
CA ALA A 184 -23.56 17.85 14.58
C ALA A 184 -23.77 17.34 16.02
N GLU A 185 -23.81 16.02 16.20
CA GLU A 185 -23.93 15.41 17.53
C GLU A 185 -22.68 15.67 18.37
N TYR A 186 -21.50 15.48 17.79
CA TYR A 186 -20.23 15.78 18.46
C TYR A 186 -20.13 17.26 18.86
N LEU A 187 -20.49 18.19 17.96
CA LEU A 187 -20.49 19.62 18.27
C LEU A 187 -21.48 19.97 19.40
N ARG A 188 -22.68 19.40 19.40
CA ARG A 188 -23.65 19.58 20.49
C ARG A 188 -23.11 19.05 21.83
N TYR A 189 -22.41 17.90 21.79
CA TYR A 189 -21.75 17.35 22.99
C TYR A 189 -20.71 18.32 23.54
N VAL A 190 -19.81 18.82 22.66
CA VAL A 190 -18.76 19.78 23.07
C VAL A 190 -19.36 21.05 23.66
N ILE A 191 -20.36 21.67 22.99
CA ILE A 191 -21.04 22.90 23.47
C ILE A 191 -21.71 22.70 24.83
N ARG A 192 -22.22 21.49 25.12
CA ARG A 192 -22.85 21.22 26.42
C ARG A 192 -21.84 21.00 27.54
N LYS A 193 -20.64 20.59 27.18
CA LYS A 193 -19.60 20.24 28.15
C LYS A 193 -18.71 21.42 28.53
N TYR A 194 -18.58 22.40 27.66
CA TYR A 194 -17.77 23.61 27.83
C TYR A 194 -18.57 24.87 27.69
#